data_6c8b8b879142ec7e6c12b643bceec2a2
#
_entry.id   6c8b8b879142ec7e6c12b643bceec2a2
#
_cell.length_a   1.000
_cell.length_b   1.000
_cell.length_c   1.000
_cell.angle_alpha   90.00
_cell.angle_beta   90.00
_cell.angle_gamma   90.00
#
_symmetry.space_group_name_H-M   'P 1'
#
loop_
_entity.id
_entity.type
_entity.pdbx_description
1 polymer ?
#
loop_
_entity_poly.entity_id
_entity_poly.type
_entity_poly.pdbx_seq_one_letter_code
_entity_poly.pdbx_strand_id
1 'polypeptide(L)'
;MSDNLRTVALIQRNCGKAVRTRFLTLMCGLCAFCIATPAIAQTRDREKDRDRKDEPSAQQLETRVTKAEAALLSEYMGIANEYYKQGDKESSIEVLRRVERINPKQEGVKQRIDAIEEELLQENGLKSVLDVSKGWTQICDVEEGKPFRMAAVGEYKLEYSATIPLTGLSSADPAKDHVSAGPFGALIGVVVTDGEPGEPFAVNGGLEQTPKKSGQLFLRVNVPSIAKCRGEIKIQLSGAIKAAVKRR
;
A
#
# COMPACT_ATOMS: atom_id res chain seq x y z
N MET A 1 3.64 -37.59 23.52
CA MET A 1 2.23 -37.42 23.86
C MET A 1 1.81 -36.23 22.99
N SER A 2 1.51 -36.42 21.76
CA SER A 2 0.30 -36.91 21.06
C SER A 2 -0.87 -35.94 21.28
N ASP A 3 -1.32 -35.51 20.10
CA ASP A 3 -2.60 -34.89 19.76
C ASP A 3 -2.61 -33.37 19.61
N ASN A 4 -2.38 -32.95 18.35
CA ASN A 4 -3.25 -32.02 17.63
C ASN A 4 -2.76 -31.76 16.21
N LEU A 5 -2.71 -32.85 15.47
CA LEU A 5 -2.59 -32.84 13.99
C LEU A 5 -3.90 -33.36 13.41
N ARG A 6 -4.95 -32.54 13.37
CA ARG A 6 -6.15 -32.78 12.54
C ARG A 6 -7.02 -31.53 12.56
N THR A 7 -6.83 -30.62 11.67
CA THR A 7 -7.89 -29.78 11.06
C THR A 7 -7.30 -28.84 10.01
N VAL A 8 -6.70 -29.38 8.96
CA VAL A 8 -6.47 -28.64 7.70
C VAL A 8 -6.62 -29.65 6.56
N ALA A 9 -7.83 -30.06 6.28
CA ALA A 9 -8.18 -30.71 5.03
C ALA A 9 -9.70 -30.72 4.89
N LEU A 10 -10.28 -29.68 4.32
CA LEU A 10 -11.63 -29.71 3.70
C LEU A 10 -11.99 -28.27 3.27
N ILE A 11 -11.46 -27.86 2.14
CA ILE A 11 -12.13 -26.91 1.20
C ILE A 11 -11.30 -26.94 -0.10
N GLN A 12 -11.46 -28.04 -0.81
CA GLN A 12 -11.18 -28.08 -2.24
C GLN A 12 -12.07 -29.15 -2.84
N ARG A 13 -13.22 -28.75 -3.37
CA ARG A 13 -13.98 -29.47 -4.43
C ARG A 13 -15.31 -28.75 -4.63
N ASN A 14 -15.36 -27.90 -5.64
CA ASN A 14 -16.50 -27.85 -6.56
C ASN A 14 -16.21 -26.84 -7.65
N CYS A 15 -15.60 -27.33 -8.69
CA CYS A 15 -15.59 -26.68 -9.99
C CYS A 15 -15.95 -27.76 -11.01
N GLY A 16 -16.99 -27.50 -11.77
CA GLY A 16 -17.19 -28.23 -13.03
C GLY A 16 -18.37 -29.15 -13.07
N LYS A 17 -19.48 -28.69 -13.65
CA LYS A 17 -20.33 -29.54 -14.52
C LYS A 17 -20.92 -28.69 -15.64
N ALA A 18 -20.32 -28.85 -16.80
CA ALA A 18 -20.89 -28.49 -18.09
C ALA A 18 -22.11 -29.38 -18.36
N VAL A 19 -23.24 -28.79 -18.70
CA VAL A 19 -24.42 -29.48 -19.21
C VAL A 19 -24.41 -29.35 -20.73
N ARG A 20 -24.00 -30.43 -21.39
CA ARG A 20 -24.30 -30.71 -22.79
C ARG A 20 -25.69 -31.32 -22.87
N THR A 21 -26.63 -30.65 -23.52
CA THR A 21 -27.88 -31.32 -23.94
C THR A 21 -27.88 -31.48 -25.44
N ARG A 22 -27.70 -32.72 -25.85
CA ARG A 22 -28.01 -33.21 -27.21
C ARG A 22 -29.50 -33.48 -27.25
N PHE A 23 -30.20 -32.99 -28.24
CA PHE A 23 -31.44 -33.57 -28.69
C PHE A 23 -31.33 -33.96 -30.16
N LEU A 24 -31.55 -35.22 -30.36
CA LEU A 24 -31.53 -35.96 -31.62
C LEU A 24 -32.97 -36.32 -31.96
N THR A 25 -33.26 -36.27 -33.26
CA THR A 25 -34.23 -37.08 -34.02
C THR A 25 -35.75 -36.77 -33.90
N LEU A 26 -36.46 -36.59 -34.97
CA LEU A 26 -37.14 -37.58 -35.82
C LEU A 26 -37.90 -36.91 -36.95
N MET A 27 -37.56 -37.23 -38.12
CA MET A 27 -38.24 -37.76 -39.30
C MET A 27 -39.77 -37.62 -39.38
N CYS A 28 -40.18 -37.25 -40.55
CA CYS A 28 -41.22 -37.80 -41.42
C CYS A 28 -42.25 -36.77 -41.96
N GLY A 29 -42.41 -36.79 -43.23
CA GLY A 29 -43.68 -36.47 -43.88
C GLY A 29 -43.59 -35.68 -45.19
N LEU A 30 -43.49 -36.42 -46.29
CA LEU A 30 -43.77 -35.93 -47.65
C LEU A 30 -45.17 -35.23 -47.71
N CYS A 31 -45.22 -34.08 -48.37
CA CYS A 31 -46.33 -33.77 -49.29
C CYS A 31 -45.92 -32.70 -50.26
N ALA A 32 -45.86 -33.08 -51.49
CA ALA A 32 -45.69 -32.22 -52.66
C ALA A 32 -46.99 -31.44 -52.88
N PHE A 33 -46.89 -30.11 -53.03
CA PHE A 33 -47.83 -29.36 -53.87
C PHE A 33 -47.11 -28.15 -54.46
N CYS A 34 -46.92 -28.26 -55.80
CA CYS A 34 -46.52 -27.13 -56.65
C CYS A 34 -47.63 -26.12 -56.73
N ILE A 35 -47.39 -24.88 -56.38
CA ILE A 35 -48.03 -23.73 -57.03
C ILE A 35 -46.98 -22.62 -57.15
N ALA A 36 -46.73 -22.26 -58.38
CA ALA A 36 -45.85 -21.16 -58.77
C ALA A 36 -46.57 -19.83 -58.51
N THR A 37 -45.89 -18.93 -57.80
CA THR A 37 -46.14 -17.49 -57.95
C THR A 37 -44.79 -16.77 -57.86
N PRO A 38 -44.37 -16.05 -58.89
CA PRO A 38 -43.19 -15.20 -58.86
C PRO A 38 -43.55 -13.81 -58.35
N ALA A 39 -42.56 -13.12 -57.85
CA ALA A 39 -42.51 -11.68 -57.61
C ALA A 39 -42.97 -11.17 -56.22
N ILE A 40 -42.28 -11.52 -55.14
CA ILE A 40 -42.09 -10.61 -54.00
C ILE A 40 -40.69 -10.92 -53.38
N ALA A 41 -39.60 -10.66 -54.11
CA ALA A 41 -38.23 -10.89 -53.62
C ALA A 41 -37.27 -9.71 -53.88
N GLN A 42 -37.79 -8.49 -54.05
CA GLN A 42 -36.89 -7.32 -54.29
C GLN A 42 -37.04 -6.16 -53.32
N THR A 43 -37.89 -6.25 -52.32
CA THR A 43 -38.07 -5.14 -51.37
C THR A 43 -37.39 -5.39 -50.03
N ARG A 44 -37.02 -6.64 -49.68
CA ARG A 44 -36.39 -6.97 -48.39
C ARG A 44 -34.91 -6.67 -48.32
N ASP A 45 -34.21 -6.72 -49.45
CA ASP A 45 -32.74 -6.46 -49.47
C ASP A 45 -32.43 -4.97 -49.42
N ARG A 46 -33.33 -4.07 -49.83
CA ARG A 46 -33.12 -2.62 -49.74
C ARG A 46 -33.35 -2.02 -48.36
N GLU A 47 -34.18 -2.66 -47.53
CA GLU A 47 -34.34 -2.24 -46.13
C GLU A 47 -33.17 -2.68 -45.25
N LYS A 48 -32.61 -3.87 -45.51
CA LYS A 48 -31.42 -4.39 -44.77
C LYS A 48 -30.13 -3.63 -45.07
N ASP A 49 -30.02 -3.03 -46.25
CA ASP A 49 -28.88 -2.17 -46.64
C ASP A 49 -29.02 -0.73 -46.11
N ARG A 50 -30.22 -0.26 -45.77
CA ARG A 50 -30.43 1.04 -45.12
C ARG A 50 -30.08 0.99 -43.62
N ASP A 51 -30.40 -0.06 -42.90
CA ASP A 51 -30.11 -0.23 -41.51
C ASP A 51 -28.59 -0.47 -41.28
N ARG A 52 -27.86 -1.00 -42.27
CA ARG A 52 -26.40 -1.18 -42.19
C ARG A 52 -25.60 0.11 -42.36
N LYS A 53 -26.19 1.17 -42.93
CA LYS A 53 -25.49 2.44 -43.15
C LYS A 53 -25.43 3.34 -41.92
N ASP A 54 -26.24 3.06 -40.89
CA ASP A 54 -26.30 3.84 -39.67
C ASP A 54 -25.57 3.17 -38.48
N GLU A 55 -25.05 1.93 -38.65
CA GLU A 55 -24.22 1.32 -37.64
C GLU A 55 -22.82 1.96 -37.62
N PRO A 56 -22.36 2.48 -36.48
CA PRO A 56 -21.04 3.11 -36.41
C PRO A 56 -19.97 2.06 -36.70
N SER A 57 -19.01 2.41 -37.55
CA SER A 57 -17.90 1.51 -37.82
C SER A 57 -17.06 1.23 -36.57
N ALA A 58 -16.36 0.08 -36.52
CA ALA A 58 -15.46 -0.24 -35.41
C ALA A 58 -14.48 0.90 -35.13
N GLN A 59 -13.96 1.56 -36.16
CA GLN A 59 -13.05 2.69 -36.02
C GLN A 59 -13.72 3.94 -35.39
N GLN A 60 -15.00 4.18 -35.68
CA GLN A 60 -15.76 5.25 -35.05
C GLN A 60 -16.06 4.95 -33.58
N LEU A 61 -16.36 3.69 -33.25
CA LEU A 61 -16.56 3.24 -31.88
C LEU A 61 -15.26 3.38 -31.08
N GLU A 62 -14.13 2.95 -31.61
CA GLU A 62 -12.82 3.08 -30.98
C GLU A 62 -12.43 4.56 -30.74
N THR A 63 -12.69 5.42 -31.71
CA THR A 63 -12.49 6.86 -31.56
C THR A 63 -13.37 7.45 -30.44
N ARG A 64 -14.61 6.97 -30.28
CA ARG A 64 -15.50 7.40 -29.19
C ARG A 64 -15.02 6.93 -27.83
N VAL A 65 -14.50 5.70 -27.73
CA VAL A 65 -13.90 5.16 -26.49
C VAL A 65 -12.70 6.02 -26.10
N THR A 66 -11.76 6.25 -27.02
CA THR A 66 -10.55 7.06 -26.76
C THR A 66 -10.90 8.49 -26.31
N LYS A 67 -11.91 9.11 -26.93
CA LYS A 67 -12.39 10.43 -26.51
C LYS A 67 -13.02 10.41 -25.11
N ALA A 68 -13.79 9.37 -24.79
CA ALA A 68 -14.43 9.24 -23.47
C ALA A 68 -13.36 9.01 -22.36
N GLU A 69 -12.37 8.18 -22.62
CA GLU A 69 -11.23 7.97 -21.72
C GLU A 69 -10.43 9.27 -21.50
N ALA A 70 -10.11 10.00 -22.57
CA ALA A 70 -9.40 11.27 -22.46
C ALA A 70 -10.20 12.31 -21.66
N ALA A 71 -11.51 12.39 -21.85
CA ALA A 71 -12.40 13.28 -21.10
C ALA A 71 -12.45 12.89 -19.62
N LEU A 72 -12.55 11.60 -19.31
CA LEU A 72 -12.54 11.07 -17.93
C LEU A 72 -11.22 11.40 -17.21
N LEU A 73 -10.09 11.18 -17.89
CA LEU A 73 -8.77 11.49 -17.32
C LEU A 73 -8.61 12.99 -17.06
N SER A 74 -9.09 13.84 -18.00
CA SER A 74 -9.07 15.30 -17.84
C SER A 74 -9.90 15.74 -16.63
N GLU A 75 -11.07 15.15 -16.42
CA GLU A 75 -11.93 15.45 -15.27
C GLU A 75 -11.27 15.05 -13.96
N TYR A 76 -10.69 13.84 -13.89
CA TYR A 76 -9.95 13.42 -12.69
C TYR A 76 -8.77 14.33 -12.39
N MET A 77 -8.03 14.77 -13.39
CA MET A 77 -6.93 15.73 -13.21
C MET A 77 -7.44 17.08 -12.67
N GLY A 78 -8.60 17.52 -13.15
CA GLY A 78 -9.30 18.71 -12.64
C GLY A 78 -9.64 18.58 -11.16
N ILE A 79 -10.32 17.49 -10.79
CA ILE A 79 -10.72 17.18 -9.41
C ILE A 79 -9.48 17.09 -8.49
N ALA A 80 -8.43 16.41 -8.92
CA ALA A 80 -7.19 16.31 -8.15
C ALA A 80 -6.58 17.69 -7.86
N ASN A 81 -6.58 18.59 -8.86
CA ASN A 81 -6.11 19.97 -8.68
C ASN A 81 -6.99 20.78 -7.73
N GLU A 82 -8.30 20.54 -7.72
CA GLU A 82 -9.22 21.20 -6.79
C GLU A 82 -8.95 20.77 -5.35
N TYR A 83 -8.81 19.45 -5.09
CA TYR A 83 -8.41 18.95 -3.77
C TYR A 83 -7.08 19.55 -3.31
N TYR A 84 -6.08 19.58 -4.19
CA TYR A 84 -4.80 20.19 -3.87
C TYR A 84 -4.91 21.67 -3.49
N LYS A 85 -5.71 22.47 -4.23
CA LYS A 85 -5.96 23.88 -3.93
C LYS A 85 -6.70 24.10 -2.60
N GLN A 86 -7.55 23.15 -2.20
CA GLN A 86 -8.25 23.16 -0.93
C GLN A 86 -7.35 22.72 0.24
N GLY A 87 -6.11 22.28 -0.03
CA GLY A 87 -5.17 21.79 0.98
C GLY A 87 -5.35 20.30 1.31
N ASP A 88 -6.33 19.62 0.67
CA ASP A 88 -6.54 18.19 0.83
C ASP A 88 -5.60 17.42 -0.12
N LYS A 89 -4.33 17.35 0.26
CA LYS A 89 -3.27 16.71 -0.50
C LYS A 89 -3.47 15.19 -0.61
N GLU A 90 -4.02 14.57 0.43
CA GLU A 90 -4.26 13.13 0.47
C GLU A 90 -5.30 12.71 -0.57
N SER A 91 -6.46 13.39 -0.60
CA SER A 91 -7.48 13.15 -1.61
C SER A 91 -6.99 13.45 -3.03
N SER A 92 -6.15 14.48 -3.20
CA SER A 92 -5.51 14.77 -4.48
C SER A 92 -4.67 13.61 -4.98
N ILE A 93 -3.81 13.03 -4.13
CA ILE A 93 -2.99 11.85 -4.45
C ILE A 93 -3.88 10.65 -4.79
N GLU A 94 -4.94 10.42 -4.03
CA GLU A 94 -5.84 9.28 -4.30
C GLU A 94 -6.48 9.38 -5.69
N VAL A 95 -6.93 10.56 -6.09
CA VAL A 95 -7.49 10.79 -7.42
C VAL A 95 -6.42 10.62 -8.50
N LEU A 96 -5.20 11.16 -8.31
CA LEU A 96 -4.09 10.98 -9.25
C LEU A 96 -3.70 9.50 -9.42
N ARG A 97 -3.71 8.71 -8.35
CA ARG A 97 -3.49 7.25 -8.41
C ARG A 97 -4.59 6.53 -9.19
N ARG A 98 -5.83 7.04 -9.22
CA ARG A 98 -6.89 6.52 -10.11
C ARG A 98 -6.55 6.79 -11.57
N VAL A 99 -6.06 7.99 -11.89
CA VAL A 99 -5.57 8.33 -13.25
C VAL A 99 -4.45 7.37 -13.68
N GLU A 100 -3.46 7.15 -12.82
CA GLU A 100 -2.34 6.24 -13.07
C GLU A 100 -2.81 4.79 -13.34
N ARG A 101 -3.82 4.30 -12.62
CA ARG A 101 -4.40 2.96 -12.86
C ARG A 101 -5.11 2.85 -14.21
N ILE A 102 -5.79 3.92 -14.65
CA ILE A 102 -6.49 3.94 -15.95
C ILE A 102 -5.48 4.07 -17.10
N ASN A 103 -4.51 4.99 -16.97
CA ASN A 103 -3.48 5.21 -17.97
C ASN A 103 -2.09 5.32 -17.29
N PRO A 104 -1.38 4.18 -17.12
CA PRO A 104 -0.04 4.18 -16.50
C PRO A 104 1.03 5.00 -17.25
N LYS A 105 0.76 5.36 -18.50
CA LYS A 105 1.68 6.14 -19.35
C LYS A 105 1.32 7.63 -19.40
N GLN A 106 0.35 8.08 -18.62
CA GLN A 106 -0.02 9.49 -18.57
C GLN A 106 1.14 10.33 -18.05
N GLU A 107 1.68 11.20 -18.90
CA GLU A 107 2.80 12.07 -18.55
C GLU A 107 2.47 12.96 -17.34
N GLY A 108 3.46 13.15 -16.47
CA GLY A 108 3.39 14.09 -15.36
C GLY A 108 2.59 13.62 -14.14
N VAL A 109 1.79 12.55 -14.22
CA VAL A 109 0.96 12.10 -13.09
C VAL A 109 1.82 11.57 -11.96
N LYS A 110 2.77 10.68 -12.25
CA LYS A 110 3.67 10.13 -11.26
C LYS A 110 4.51 11.21 -10.59
N GLN A 111 5.13 12.10 -11.38
CA GLN A 111 5.90 13.22 -10.85
C GLN A 111 5.05 14.13 -9.96
N ARG A 112 3.77 14.31 -10.28
CA ARG A 112 2.86 15.10 -9.47
C ARG A 112 2.52 14.41 -8.15
N ILE A 113 2.31 13.10 -8.16
CA ILE A 113 2.11 12.31 -6.94
C ILE A 113 3.35 12.42 -6.06
N ASP A 114 4.54 12.12 -6.60
CA ASP A 114 5.81 12.16 -5.87
C ASP A 114 6.06 13.55 -5.25
N ALA A 115 5.74 14.63 -5.98
CA ALA A 115 5.88 16.00 -5.48
C ALA A 115 4.95 16.30 -4.31
N ILE A 116 3.68 15.89 -4.39
CA ILE A 116 2.71 16.11 -3.30
C ILE A 116 3.06 15.25 -2.08
N GLU A 117 3.52 14.01 -2.29
CA GLU A 117 4.00 13.14 -1.21
C GLU A 117 5.22 13.73 -0.49
N GLU A 118 6.18 14.32 -1.24
CA GLU A 118 7.31 15.02 -0.65
C GLU A 118 6.89 16.26 0.14
N GLU A 119 5.91 17.02 -0.35
CA GLU A 119 5.33 18.14 0.40
C GLU A 119 4.69 17.69 1.72
N LEU A 120 3.94 16.56 1.71
CA LEU A 120 3.36 15.98 2.92
C LEU A 120 4.44 15.52 3.91
N LEU A 121 5.54 14.94 3.40
CA LEU A 121 6.67 14.52 4.23
C LEU A 121 7.42 15.70 4.87
N GLN A 122 7.33 16.91 4.30
CA GLN A 122 7.94 18.11 4.86
C GLN A 122 7.04 18.81 5.90
N GLU A 123 5.77 18.46 5.98
CA GLU A 123 4.83 19.01 6.95
C GLU A 123 5.08 18.48 8.37
N ASN A 124 4.50 19.14 9.36
CA ASN A 124 4.48 18.69 10.76
C ASN A 124 5.87 18.43 11.38
N GLY A 125 6.85 19.27 11.07
CA GLY A 125 8.20 19.13 11.61
C GLY A 125 8.23 19.14 13.14
N LEU A 126 8.69 18.05 13.76
CA LEU A 126 8.89 17.90 15.20
C LEU A 126 10.39 17.75 15.50
N LYS A 127 10.88 18.57 16.44
CA LYS A 127 12.24 18.43 16.98
C LYS A 127 12.14 17.88 18.39
N SER A 128 12.88 16.82 18.69
CA SER A 128 12.94 16.20 20.01
C SER A 128 14.39 15.90 20.38
N VAL A 129 14.63 15.71 21.66
CA VAL A 129 15.92 15.32 22.21
C VAL A 129 15.73 14.00 22.98
N LEU A 130 16.46 12.98 22.57
CA LEU A 130 16.49 11.70 23.24
C LEU A 130 17.66 11.66 24.25
N ASP A 131 17.33 11.54 25.53
CA ASP A 131 18.30 11.25 26.57
C ASP A 131 18.62 9.74 26.53
N VAL A 132 19.83 9.39 26.10
CA VAL A 132 20.25 7.99 25.90
C VAL A 132 20.41 7.20 27.20
N SER A 133 20.41 7.87 28.35
CA SER A 133 20.46 7.19 29.67
C SER A 133 19.11 6.53 30.01
N LYS A 134 18.05 6.93 29.34
CA LYS A 134 16.70 6.39 29.49
C LYS A 134 16.51 5.19 28.55
N GLY A 135 15.67 4.27 28.96
CA GLY A 135 15.23 3.18 28.12
C GLY A 135 14.33 3.67 26.96
N TRP A 136 13.29 2.92 26.65
CA TRP A 136 12.33 3.31 25.64
C TRP A 136 11.67 4.65 25.95
N THR A 137 11.81 5.61 25.08
CA THR A 137 11.28 6.96 25.20
C THR A 137 10.30 7.23 24.08
N GLN A 138 9.07 7.59 24.41
CA GLN A 138 8.05 8.00 23.44
C GLN A 138 8.44 9.34 22.82
N ILE A 139 8.39 9.41 21.49
CA ILE A 139 8.75 10.60 20.71
C ILE A 139 7.52 11.27 20.11
N CYS A 140 6.69 10.51 19.41
CA CYS A 140 5.49 11.00 18.73
C CYS A 140 4.49 9.87 18.53
N ASP A 141 3.31 10.22 18.02
CA ASP A 141 2.34 9.26 17.49
C ASP A 141 2.44 9.23 15.96
N VAL A 142 2.26 8.06 15.36
CA VAL A 142 2.31 7.82 13.92
C VAL A 142 1.00 7.20 13.43
N GLU A 143 0.66 7.45 12.16
CA GLU A 143 -0.59 6.98 11.55
C GLU A 143 -0.35 5.82 10.58
N GLU A 144 -1.26 4.85 10.58
CA GLU A 144 -1.23 3.69 9.66
C GLU A 144 -1.25 4.15 8.20
N GLY A 145 -0.40 3.52 7.39
CA GLY A 145 -0.35 3.75 5.95
C GLY A 145 0.19 5.11 5.52
N LYS A 146 0.52 6.00 6.47
CA LYS A 146 1.06 7.34 6.17
C LYS A 146 2.56 7.41 6.46
N PRO A 147 3.36 7.89 5.50
CA PRO A 147 4.80 7.94 5.67
C PRO A 147 5.22 9.03 6.65
N PHE A 148 6.31 8.77 7.38
CA PHE A 148 7.04 9.76 8.14
C PHE A 148 8.54 9.64 7.87
N ARG A 149 9.23 10.75 8.00
CA ARG A 149 10.69 10.83 7.88
C ARG A 149 11.30 11.18 9.23
N MET A 150 12.38 10.51 9.57
CA MET A 150 13.13 10.78 10.80
C MET A 150 14.61 10.93 10.47
N ALA A 151 15.26 11.93 11.08
CA ALA A 151 16.69 12.09 11.08
C ALA A 151 17.20 12.16 12.53
N ALA A 152 18.31 11.50 12.81
CA ALA A 152 18.93 11.47 14.12
C ALA A 152 20.38 11.92 14.01
N VAL A 153 20.78 12.89 14.84
CA VAL A 153 22.13 13.44 14.86
C VAL A 153 22.63 13.58 16.29
N GLY A 154 23.82 13.11 16.55
CA GLY A 154 24.49 13.22 17.85
C GLY A 154 25.42 12.05 18.10
N GLU A 155 26.20 12.21 19.14
CA GLU A 155 27.11 11.19 19.67
C GLU A 155 26.83 11.01 21.15
N TYR A 156 27.06 9.80 21.65
CA TYR A 156 26.85 9.51 23.07
C TYR A 156 27.97 8.59 23.57
N LYS A 157 28.18 8.62 24.87
CA LYS A 157 29.16 7.78 25.54
C LYS A 157 28.50 6.52 26.07
N LEU A 158 29.06 5.37 25.73
CA LEU A 158 28.65 4.05 26.19
C LEU A 158 29.74 3.44 27.08
N GLU A 159 29.36 3.04 28.29
CA GLU A 159 30.17 2.28 29.21
C GLU A 159 29.51 0.91 29.44
N TYR A 160 30.21 -0.15 29.05
CA TYR A 160 29.77 -1.53 29.25
C TYR A 160 30.83 -2.31 29.98
N SER A 161 30.46 -2.94 31.08
CA SER A 161 31.37 -3.78 31.87
C SER A 161 30.68 -5.10 32.19
N ALA A 162 31.30 -6.20 31.83
CA ALA A 162 30.82 -7.55 32.12
C ALA A 162 31.94 -8.43 32.62
N THR A 163 31.63 -9.34 33.55
CA THR A 163 32.51 -10.43 33.96
C THR A 163 32.38 -11.55 32.93
N ILE A 164 33.48 -11.89 32.27
CA ILE A 164 33.51 -12.90 31.21
C ILE A 164 34.10 -14.18 31.75
N PRO A 165 33.47 -15.35 31.67
CA PRO A 165 34.07 -16.63 32.02
C PRO A 165 35.22 -16.98 31.03
N LEU A 166 36.12 -17.88 31.42
CA LEU A 166 37.24 -18.32 30.58
C LEU A 166 36.82 -18.95 29.26
N THR A 167 35.59 -19.43 29.18
CA THR A 167 34.98 -19.97 27.95
C THR A 167 34.53 -18.88 26.96
N GLY A 168 34.71 -17.60 27.33
CA GLY A 168 34.26 -16.45 26.54
C GLY A 168 32.78 -16.14 26.68
N LEU A 169 32.32 -15.15 25.90
CA LEU A 169 30.89 -14.86 25.76
C LEU A 169 30.28 -15.86 24.79
N SER A 170 29.13 -16.42 25.15
CA SER A 170 28.33 -17.16 24.19
C SER A 170 27.83 -16.23 23.11
N SER A 171 27.56 -16.73 21.90
CA SER A 171 26.96 -15.95 20.81
C SER A 171 25.55 -15.46 21.13
N ALA A 172 24.93 -15.99 22.20
CA ALA A 172 23.68 -15.47 22.71
C ALA A 172 23.94 -14.21 23.56
N ASP A 173 23.13 -13.18 23.38
CA ASP A 173 23.18 -11.95 24.18
C ASP A 173 23.07 -12.29 25.67
N PRO A 174 24.12 -12.06 26.48
CA PRO A 174 24.14 -12.42 27.89
C PRO A 174 23.12 -11.64 28.71
N ALA A 175 22.68 -10.49 28.26
CA ALA A 175 21.66 -9.67 28.93
C ALA A 175 20.24 -9.90 28.41
N LYS A 176 20.07 -10.60 27.28
CA LYS A 176 18.78 -10.83 26.59
C LYS A 176 17.98 -9.58 26.23
N ASP A 177 18.60 -8.41 26.34
CA ASP A 177 17.97 -7.11 26.10
C ASP A 177 18.36 -6.49 24.76
N HIS A 178 19.31 -7.12 24.07
CA HIS A 178 19.79 -6.69 22.78
C HIS A 178 18.80 -7.14 21.68
N VAL A 179 18.31 -6.18 20.89
CA VAL A 179 17.37 -6.45 19.81
C VAL A 179 18.15 -6.73 18.53
N SER A 180 17.81 -7.79 17.82
CA SER A 180 18.47 -8.18 16.55
C SER A 180 18.20 -7.22 15.39
N ALA A 181 17.31 -6.25 15.55
CA ALA A 181 16.93 -5.27 14.52
C ALA A 181 18.07 -4.29 14.14
N GLY A 182 19.16 -4.22 14.92
CA GLY A 182 20.28 -3.34 14.64
C GLY A 182 21.53 -3.72 15.40
N PRO A 183 22.69 -3.15 15.03
CA PRO A 183 23.95 -3.40 15.71
C PRO A 183 23.91 -2.90 17.16
N PHE A 184 24.83 -3.42 17.97
CA PHE A 184 25.04 -2.97 19.34
C PHE A 184 25.35 -1.47 19.36
N GLY A 185 24.66 -0.72 20.21
CA GLY A 185 24.81 0.72 20.30
C GLY A 185 24.07 1.52 19.21
N ALA A 186 23.37 0.90 18.28
CA ALA A 186 22.58 1.65 17.31
C ALA A 186 21.33 2.25 17.92
N LEU A 187 20.84 3.35 17.37
CA LEU A 187 19.50 3.86 17.65
C LEU A 187 18.45 2.95 17.00
N ILE A 188 17.52 2.47 17.78
CA ILE A 188 16.41 1.61 17.32
C ILE A 188 15.08 2.23 17.69
N GLY A 189 14.07 1.94 16.87
CA GLY A 189 12.70 2.38 17.06
C GLY A 189 11.73 1.21 17.10
N VAL A 190 10.57 1.44 17.71
CA VAL A 190 9.43 0.55 17.69
C VAL A 190 8.14 1.35 17.69
N VAL A 191 7.14 0.91 16.95
CA VAL A 191 5.79 1.45 17.04
C VAL A 191 4.98 0.55 17.97
N VAL A 192 4.42 1.14 19.01
CA VAL A 192 3.58 0.44 20.00
C VAL A 192 2.12 0.76 19.69
N THR A 193 1.33 -0.26 19.39
CA THR A 193 -0.11 -0.17 19.11
C THR A 193 -0.88 -0.90 20.20
N ASP A 194 -1.83 -0.22 20.82
CA ASP A 194 -2.67 -0.78 21.90
C ASP A 194 -1.88 -1.43 23.05
N GLY A 195 -0.68 -0.90 23.31
CA GLY A 195 0.22 -1.41 24.38
C GLY A 195 1.12 -2.56 23.94
N GLU A 196 0.97 -3.05 22.70
CA GLU A 196 1.79 -4.13 22.15
C GLU A 196 2.91 -3.56 21.25
N PRO A 197 4.18 -3.93 21.48
CA PRO A 197 5.28 -3.49 20.61
C PRO A 197 5.24 -4.22 19.28
N GLY A 198 5.36 -3.44 18.19
CA GLY A 198 5.56 -3.97 16.84
C GLY A 198 6.99 -4.46 16.61
N GLU A 199 7.32 -4.65 15.34
CA GLU A 199 8.66 -5.06 14.92
C GLU A 199 9.66 -3.91 15.10
N PRO A 200 10.78 -4.11 15.82
CA PRO A 200 11.80 -3.08 15.98
C PRO A 200 12.57 -2.83 14.69
N PHE A 201 13.02 -1.60 14.48
CA PHE A 201 13.80 -1.19 13.31
C PHE A 201 14.99 -0.29 13.70
N ALA A 202 16.05 -0.31 12.88
CA ALA A 202 17.21 0.55 13.07
C ALA A 202 17.03 1.92 12.41
N VAL A 203 17.52 2.98 13.06
CA VAL A 203 17.37 4.36 12.57
C VAL A 203 18.61 4.86 11.80
N ASN A 204 19.69 4.24 11.74
CA ASN A 204 20.91 4.50 10.91
C ASN A 204 21.17 5.97 10.51
N GLY A 205 20.90 6.95 11.38
CA GLY A 205 21.07 8.38 11.10
C GLY A 205 19.93 9.05 10.32
N GLY A 206 19.14 8.30 9.55
CA GLY A 206 17.95 8.75 8.83
C GLY A 206 17.11 7.60 8.35
N LEU A 207 15.79 7.78 8.38
CA LEU A 207 14.81 6.75 8.02
C LEU A 207 13.56 7.41 7.45
N GLU A 208 13.02 6.82 6.40
CA GLU A 208 11.65 7.04 5.94
C GLU A 208 10.89 5.73 6.09
N GLN A 209 9.74 5.79 6.73
CA GLN A 209 8.96 4.58 7.03
C GLN A 209 7.47 4.86 6.98
N THR A 210 6.71 3.87 6.49
CA THR A 210 5.26 3.83 6.52
C THR A 210 4.81 2.79 7.54
N PRO A 211 4.21 3.19 8.66
CA PRO A 211 3.76 2.25 9.69
C PRO A 211 2.64 1.35 9.17
N LYS A 212 2.69 0.07 9.56
CA LYS A 212 1.63 -0.90 9.23
C LYS A 212 0.39 -0.74 10.12
N LYS A 213 0.51 -0.04 11.25
CA LYS A 213 -0.55 0.27 12.21
C LYS A 213 -0.29 1.62 12.84
N SER A 214 -1.35 2.33 13.19
CA SER A 214 -1.25 3.55 14.00
C SER A 214 -0.75 3.21 15.40
N GLY A 215 0.07 4.07 15.98
CA GLY A 215 0.61 3.83 17.32
C GLY A 215 1.60 4.89 17.78
N GLN A 216 2.23 4.60 18.89
CA GLN A 216 3.21 5.45 19.53
C GLN A 216 4.62 5.03 19.11
N LEU A 217 5.41 5.97 18.61
CA LEU A 217 6.81 5.73 18.26
C LEU A 217 7.69 5.90 19.51
N PHE A 218 8.37 4.82 19.86
CA PHE A 218 9.39 4.81 20.90
C PHE A 218 10.77 4.61 20.30
N LEU A 219 11.76 5.30 20.88
CA LEU A 219 13.16 5.15 20.51
C LEU A 219 13.99 4.77 21.75
N ARG A 220 15.05 4.00 21.52
CA ARG A 220 16.14 3.76 22.49
C ARG A 220 17.44 3.43 21.78
N VAL A 221 18.53 3.45 22.52
CA VAL A 221 19.80 2.86 22.09
C VAL A 221 19.77 1.35 22.32
N ASN A 222 20.25 0.58 21.35
CA ASN A 222 20.29 -0.89 21.37
C ASN A 222 21.45 -1.41 22.23
N VAL A 223 21.26 -1.36 23.55
CA VAL A 223 22.26 -1.80 24.52
C VAL A 223 21.59 -2.65 25.60
N PRO A 224 22.34 -3.56 26.26
CA PRO A 224 21.86 -4.28 27.43
C PRO A 224 21.52 -3.35 28.58
N SER A 225 20.64 -3.78 29.47
CA SER A 225 20.20 -3.01 30.65
C SER A 225 21.34 -2.67 31.62
N ILE A 226 22.43 -3.45 31.62
CA ILE A 226 23.61 -3.22 32.45
C ILE A 226 24.55 -2.14 31.87
N ALA A 227 24.38 -1.75 30.61
CA ALA A 227 25.19 -0.71 29.97
C ALA A 227 24.75 0.68 30.48
N LYS A 228 25.73 1.56 30.66
CA LYS A 228 25.51 2.96 31.06
C LYS A 228 25.74 3.86 29.86
N CYS A 229 24.68 4.54 29.43
CA CYS A 229 24.74 5.51 28.34
C CYS A 229 24.65 6.93 28.92
N ARG A 230 25.41 7.88 28.31
CA ARG A 230 25.37 9.30 28.66
C ARG A 230 25.45 10.13 27.40
N GLY A 231 24.57 11.12 27.30
CA GLY A 231 24.49 12.03 26.17
C GLY A 231 23.09 12.21 25.65
N GLU A 232 22.99 12.96 24.58
CA GLU A 232 21.72 13.30 23.96
C GLU A 232 21.80 13.13 22.45
N ILE A 233 20.75 12.60 21.84
CA ILE A 233 20.60 12.51 20.39
C ILE A 233 19.48 13.47 19.99
N LYS A 234 19.76 14.35 19.03
CA LYS A 234 18.78 15.25 18.45
C LYS A 234 17.99 14.49 17.37
N ILE A 235 16.67 14.46 17.51
CA ILE A 235 15.75 13.79 16.60
C ILE A 235 14.94 14.84 15.86
N GLN A 236 14.89 14.75 14.56
CA GLN A 236 14.00 15.53 13.70
C GLN A 236 13.03 14.58 13.01
N LEU A 237 11.75 14.86 13.12
CA LEU A 237 10.70 14.08 12.47
C LEU A 237 9.84 15.00 11.62
N SER A 238 9.28 14.47 10.54
CA SER A 238 8.33 15.18 9.68
C SER A 238 7.39 14.19 8.99
N GLY A 239 6.31 14.69 8.39
CA GLY A 239 5.29 13.89 7.74
C GLY A 239 4.07 13.63 8.63
N ALA A 240 3.46 12.47 8.51
CA ALA A 240 2.22 12.13 9.22
C ALA A 240 2.48 11.76 10.69
N ILE A 241 2.89 12.73 11.48
CA ILE A 241 3.20 12.59 12.90
C ILE A 241 2.38 13.56 13.77
N LYS A 242 2.12 13.16 15.01
CA LYS A 242 1.53 14.01 16.04
C LYS A 242 2.45 14.02 17.26
N ALA A 243 2.65 15.21 17.83
CA ALA A 243 3.46 15.33 19.04
C ALA A 243 2.88 14.46 20.16
N ALA A 244 3.75 13.75 20.89
CA ALA A 244 3.33 12.93 22.02
C ALA A 244 2.62 13.80 23.07
N VAL A 245 1.41 13.40 23.44
CA VAL A 245 0.69 14.04 24.54
C VAL A 245 1.38 13.64 25.84
N LYS A 246 2.09 14.57 26.47
CA LYS A 246 2.63 14.31 27.82
C LYS A 246 1.46 14.07 28.77
N ARG A 247 1.17 12.80 29.08
CA ARG A 247 0.30 12.48 30.20
C ARG A 247 1.01 12.93 31.48
N ARG A 248 0.42 13.94 32.15
CA ARG A 248 0.86 14.41 33.47
C ARG A 248 0.49 13.38 34.53
#